data_b1de922a365f21ca5df252f91b2b7eee
#
_entry.id   b1de922a365f21ca5df252f91b2b7eee
#
_cell.length_a   1.000
_cell.length_b   1.000
_cell.length_c   1.000
_cell.angle_alpha   90.00
_cell.angle_beta   90.00
_cell.angle_gamma   90.00
#
_symmetry.space_group_name_H-M   'P 1'
#
loop_
_entity.id
_entity.type
_entity.pdbx_description
1 polymer ?
#
loop_
_entity_poly.entity_id
_entity_poly.type
_entity_poly.pdbx_seq_one_letter_code
_entity_poly.pdbx_strand_id
1 'polypeptide(L)'
;MLFIVNPISGNGNKTKIVNSLKERGYKVVSTQYAGHGEILAREATEERIIAIGGDGTVNEIARGILGSNKILGIIPCGGGDGLALHLGISRNFENALKTIINGKTAPLDGAMINGRLFLSVCGVGFDALVSEQFAKSGKRGLFNYIKQGLKLWKDFKPESYKINIDGNEWTQPATLITIGNSDQWGNQAKITPLADSQDGLLDITVADSFNTFYIPSLAGLLMTGHLDKSNKIHCYKGKHITISRNINGPVHADGDWFESGEVIDIEIIPGAFRVIIP
;
A
#
# COMPACT_ATOMS: atom_id res chain seq x y z
N MET A 1 8.89 -13.80 19.58
CA MET A 1 8.03 -13.22 18.52
C MET A 1 6.63 -13.00 19.06
N LEU A 2 6.04 -11.87 18.67
CA LEU A 2 4.67 -11.49 19.01
C LEU A 2 3.82 -11.46 17.73
N PHE A 3 2.70 -12.15 17.74
CA PHE A 3 1.71 -12.11 16.67
C PHE A 3 0.59 -11.12 17.05
N ILE A 4 0.38 -10.10 16.24
CA ILE A 4 -0.68 -9.10 16.43
C ILE A 4 -1.74 -9.34 15.35
N VAL A 5 -2.95 -9.69 15.77
CA VAL A 5 -4.06 -10.00 14.86
C VAL A 5 -5.12 -8.90 14.90
N ASN A 6 -5.54 -8.45 13.72
CA ASN A 6 -6.73 -7.61 13.60
C ASN A 6 -7.94 -8.50 13.29
N PRO A 7 -8.83 -8.73 14.27
CA PRO A 7 -9.93 -9.72 14.13
C PRO A 7 -10.96 -9.35 13.06
N ILE A 8 -11.09 -8.06 12.73
CA ILE A 8 -12.10 -7.56 11.79
C ILE A 8 -11.58 -7.31 10.37
N SER A 9 -10.25 -7.43 10.12
CA SER A 9 -9.69 -7.21 8.79
C SER A 9 -9.91 -8.41 7.87
N GLY A 10 -10.21 -8.18 6.58
CA GLY A 10 -10.36 -9.23 5.56
C GLY A 10 -11.50 -10.24 5.81
N ASN A 11 -11.47 -11.34 5.04
CA ASN A 11 -12.55 -12.35 5.02
C ASN A 11 -12.14 -13.71 5.64
N GLY A 12 -10.96 -13.83 6.23
CA GLY A 12 -10.45 -15.11 6.75
C GLY A 12 -11.00 -15.48 8.12
N ASN A 13 -11.15 -16.80 8.38
CA ASN A 13 -11.45 -17.32 9.72
C ASN A 13 -10.22 -17.24 10.62
N LYS A 14 -9.96 -16.05 11.17
CA LYS A 14 -8.81 -15.76 12.02
C LYS A 14 -8.81 -16.52 13.33
N THR A 15 -9.99 -16.96 13.79
CA THR A 15 -10.10 -17.81 14.98
C THR A 15 -9.30 -19.09 14.82
N LYS A 16 -9.36 -19.73 13.64
CA LYS A 16 -8.54 -20.94 13.36
C LYS A 16 -7.05 -20.63 13.37
N ILE A 17 -6.64 -19.51 12.77
CA ILE A 17 -5.25 -19.05 12.75
C ILE A 17 -4.76 -18.79 14.19
N VAL A 18 -5.53 -18.05 14.97
CA VAL A 18 -5.20 -17.72 16.37
C VAL A 18 -5.07 -18.97 17.22
N ASN A 19 -6.02 -19.92 17.10
CA ASN A 19 -5.99 -21.17 17.86
C ASN A 19 -4.77 -21.99 17.49
N SER A 20 -4.50 -22.17 16.20
CA SER A 20 -3.32 -22.91 15.71
C SER A 20 -2.00 -22.31 16.20
N LEU A 21 -1.87 -20.97 16.26
CA LEU A 21 -0.69 -20.31 16.78
C LEU A 21 -0.55 -20.51 18.30
N LYS A 22 -1.64 -20.41 19.05
CA LYS A 22 -1.65 -20.62 20.52
C LYS A 22 -1.32 -22.07 20.87
N GLU A 23 -1.86 -23.06 20.14
CA GLU A 23 -1.55 -24.48 20.31
C GLU A 23 -0.07 -24.80 20.04
N ARG A 24 0.57 -24.02 19.14
CA ARG A 24 2.02 -24.09 18.87
C ARG A 24 2.86 -23.28 19.87
N GLY A 25 2.25 -22.68 20.92
CA GLY A 25 2.94 -21.94 21.99
C GLY A 25 3.33 -20.50 21.63
N TYR A 26 2.80 -19.93 20.56
CA TYR A 26 3.09 -18.55 20.19
C TYR A 26 2.26 -17.53 20.99
N LYS A 27 2.87 -16.38 21.30
CA LYS A 27 2.19 -15.25 21.91
C LYS A 27 1.36 -14.51 20.87
N VAL A 28 0.04 -14.48 21.04
CA VAL A 28 -0.92 -13.85 20.13
C VAL A 28 -1.76 -12.82 20.87
N VAL A 29 -1.80 -11.59 20.34
CA VAL A 29 -2.61 -10.49 20.87
C VAL A 29 -3.54 -9.95 19.79
N SER A 30 -4.78 -9.64 20.14
CA SER A 30 -5.77 -9.09 19.20
C SER A 30 -5.87 -7.58 19.35
N THR A 31 -5.96 -6.86 18.24
CA THR A 31 -6.31 -5.44 18.27
C THR A 31 -7.79 -5.27 18.68
N GLN A 32 -8.10 -4.16 19.33
CA GLN A 32 -9.45 -3.85 19.83
C GLN A 32 -10.10 -2.68 19.09
N TYR A 33 -9.29 -1.79 18.51
CA TYR A 33 -9.71 -0.59 17.79
C TYR A 33 -8.66 -0.21 16.74
N ALA A 34 -9.01 0.70 15.86
CA ALA A 34 -8.07 1.24 14.85
C ALA A 34 -6.90 1.97 15.51
N GLY A 35 -5.67 1.72 15.08
CA GLY A 35 -4.45 2.24 15.70
C GLY A 35 -3.91 1.41 16.88
N HIS A 36 -4.66 0.43 17.39
CA HIS A 36 -4.18 -0.40 18.51
C HIS A 36 -2.98 -1.27 18.10
N GLY A 37 -2.89 -1.66 16.82
CA GLY A 37 -1.75 -2.38 16.27
C GLY A 37 -0.43 -1.63 16.45
N GLU A 38 -0.44 -0.32 16.24
CA GLU A 38 0.71 0.55 16.43
C GLU A 38 1.19 0.58 17.90
N ILE A 39 0.26 0.72 18.84
CA ILE A 39 0.57 0.74 20.29
C ILE A 39 1.18 -0.60 20.71
N LEU A 40 0.52 -1.71 20.37
CA LEU A 40 0.98 -3.06 20.69
C LEU A 40 2.39 -3.35 20.12
N ALA A 41 2.64 -2.91 18.89
CA ALA A 41 3.93 -3.10 18.25
C ALA A 41 5.04 -2.24 18.88
N ARG A 42 4.72 -1.00 19.26
CA ARG A 42 5.65 -0.09 19.94
C ARG A 42 6.06 -0.60 21.31
N GLU A 43 5.09 -1.05 22.12
CA GLU A 43 5.30 -1.52 23.48
C GLU A 43 5.84 -2.95 23.59
N ALA A 44 5.82 -3.70 22.49
CA ALA A 44 6.31 -5.07 22.47
C ALA A 44 7.80 -5.14 22.83
N THR A 45 8.18 -6.10 23.65
CA THR A 45 9.57 -6.41 23.99
C THR A 45 10.20 -7.42 23.03
N GLU A 46 9.39 -8.06 22.20
CA GLU A 46 9.81 -9.05 21.23
C GLU A 46 10.51 -8.40 20.03
N GLU A 47 11.57 -9.02 19.54
CA GLU A 47 12.30 -8.57 18.36
C GLU A 47 11.49 -8.73 17.08
N ARG A 48 10.72 -9.82 16.95
CA ARG A 48 9.92 -10.13 15.76
C ARG A 48 8.45 -9.84 16.03
N ILE A 49 7.88 -8.90 15.27
CA ILE A 49 6.48 -8.49 15.36
C ILE A 49 5.77 -8.93 14.09
N ILE A 50 4.79 -9.80 14.24
CA ILE A 50 4.12 -10.46 13.12
C ILE A 50 2.70 -9.89 12.98
N ALA A 51 2.45 -9.23 11.85
CA ALA A 51 1.14 -8.73 11.48
C ALA A 51 0.26 -9.84 10.91
N ILE A 52 -0.92 -10.07 11.49
CA ILE A 52 -1.96 -10.96 10.93
C ILE A 52 -3.13 -10.08 10.51
N GLY A 53 -3.19 -9.75 9.23
CA GLY A 53 -4.20 -8.83 8.71
C GLY A 53 -3.99 -8.48 7.25
N GLY A 54 -4.62 -7.40 6.80
CA GLY A 54 -4.38 -6.77 5.50
C GLY A 54 -3.41 -5.60 5.61
N ASP A 55 -3.24 -4.87 4.50
CA ASP A 55 -2.28 -3.77 4.36
C ASP A 55 -2.40 -2.72 5.47
N GLY A 56 -3.61 -2.32 5.87
CA GLY A 56 -3.82 -1.39 6.98
C GLY A 56 -3.30 -1.91 8.32
N THR A 57 -3.44 -3.21 8.62
CA THR A 57 -2.87 -3.81 9.85
C THR A 57 -1.35 -3.84 9.80
N VAL A 58 -0.79 -4.14 8.62
CA VAL A 58 0.66 -4.11 8.40
C VAL A 58 1.19 -2.70 8.58
N ASN A 59 0.51 -1.69 8.04
CA ASN A 59 0.88 -0.28 8.17
C ASN A 59 0.81 0.20 9.62
N GLU A 60 -0.25 -0.12 10.39
CA GLU A 60 -0.33 0.20 11.82
C GLU A 60 0.87 -0.35 12.60
N ILE A 61 1.20 -1.63 12.38
CA ILE A 61 2.31 -2.29 13.07
C ILE A 61 3.64 -1.67 12.65
N ALA A 62 3.82 -1.37 11.37
CA ALA A 62 5.01 -0.70 10.86
C ALA A 62 5.22 0.67 11.51
N ARG A 63 4.17 1.49 11.66
CA ARG A 63 4.27 2.76 12.41
C ARG A 63 4.77 2.55 13.84
N GLY A 64 4.32 1.49 14.51
CA GLY A 64 4.74 1.18 15.87
C GLY A 64 6.20 0.75 16.02
N ILE A 65 6.80 0.20 14.96
CA ILE A 65 8.19 -0.27 14.97
C ILE A 65 9.15 0.63 14.19
N LEU A 66 8.66 1.70 13.56
CA LEU A 66 9.50 2.66 12.83
C LEU A 66 10.60 3.22 13.73
N GLY A 67 11.84 3.24 13.21
CA GLY A 67 13.01 3.69 13.97
C GLY A 67 13.50 2.73 15.05
N SER A 68 12.96 1.51 15.11
CA SER A 68 13.42 0.45 16.03
C SER A 68 14.18 -0.66 15.28
N ASN A 69 14.86 -1.53 16.03
CA ASN A 69 15.52 -2.72 15.48
C ASN A 69 14.58 -3.94 15.31
N LYS A 70 13.27 -3.74 15.50
CA LYS A 70 12.29 -4.84 15.38
C LYS A 70 12.14 -5.30 13.94
N ILE A 71 11.80 -6.57 13.78
CA ILE A 71 11.64 -7.21 12.47
C ILE A 71 10.16 -7.42 12.19
N LEU A 72 9.68 -6.92 11.08
CA LEU A 72 8.31 -7.11 10.61
C LEU A 72 8.15 -8.49 9.98
N GLY A 73 7.12 -9.21 10.38
CA GLY A 73 6.63 -10.39 9.65
C GLY A 73 5.18 -10.17 9.23
N ILE A 74 4.76 -10.80 8.14
CA ILE A 74 3.42 -10.64 7.59
C ILE A 74 2.76 -12.00 7.37
N ILE A 75 1.55 -12.17 7.92
CA ILE A 75 0.61 -13.24 7.56
C ILE A 75 -0.60 -12.56 6.91
N PRO A 76 -0.67 -12.55 5.57
CA PRO A 76 -1.68 -11.80 4.83
C PRO A 76 -3.06 -12.43 5.02
N CYS A 77 -4.03 -11.61 5.42
CA CYS A 77 -5.42 -11.98 5.64
C CYS A 77 -6.39 -10.89 5.17
N GLY A 78 -5.92 -9.97 4.34
CA GLY A 78 -6.67 -8.84 3.82
C GLY A 78 -7.40 -9.15 2.51
N GLY A 79 -7.98 -8.11 1.93
CA GLY A 79 -8.62 -8.16 0.62
C GLY A 79 -7.67 -7.85 -0.54
N GLY A 80 -6.60 -7.07 -0.29
CA GLY A 80 -5.61 -6.65 -1.28
C GLY A 80 -4.26 -7.32 -1.09
N ASP A 81 -3.74 -7.25 0.13
CA ASP A 81 -2.45 -7.79 0.58
C ASP A 81 -1.28 -7.40 -0.35
N GLY A 82 -1.27 -6.12 -0.79
CA GLY A 82 -0.36 -5.62 -1.82
C GLY A 82 1.11 -5.80 -1.46
N LEU A 83 1.51 -5.33 -0.28
CA LEU A 83 2.88 -5.46 0.18
C LEU A 83 3.30 -6.93 0.34
N ALA A 84 2.44 -7.76 0.91
CA ALA A 84 2.75 -9.19 1.11
C ALA A 84 2.97 -9.91 -0.23
N LEU A 85 2.12 -9.63 -1.22
CA LEU A 85 2.24 -10.19 -2.57
C LEU A 85 3.48 -9.70 -3.30
N HIS A 86 3.82 -8.40 -3.16
CA HIS A 86 5.06 -7.83 -3.68
C HIS A 86 6.30 -8.54 -3.12
N LEU A 87 6.31 -8.79 -1.82
CA LEU A 87 7.40 -9.50 -1.13
C LEU A 87 7.40 -11.02 -1.34
N GLY A 88 6.51 -11.55 -2.18
CA GLY A 88 6.40 -13.00 -2.45
C GLY A 88 5.81 -13.82 -1.31
N ILE A 89 5.18 -13.18 -0.32
CA ILE A 89 4.60 -13.87 0.85
C ILE A 89 3.25 -14.49 0.46
N SER A 90 3.11 -15.78 0.75
CA SER A 90 1.92 -16.55 0.40
C SER A 90 0.70 -16.15 1.24
N ARG A 91 -0.48 -16.07 0.60
CA ARG A 91 -1.77 -15.95 1.31
C ARG A 91 -2.19 -17.23 2.05
N ASN A 92 -1.56 -18.36 1.76
CA ASN A 92 -1.79 -19.58 2.53
C ASN A 92 -1.11 -19.45 3.89
N PHE A 93 -1.88 -19.63 4.97
CA PHE A 93 -1.41 -19.46 6.34
C PHE A 93 -0.17 -20.32 6.68
N GLU A 94 -0.18 -21.60 6.34
CA GLU A 94 0.94 -22.51 6.67
C GLU A 94 2.22 -22.13 5.91
N ASN A 95 2.09 -21.68 4.65
CA ASN A 95 3.22 -21.20 3.88
C ASN A 95 3.76 -19.88 4.41
N ALA A 96 2.88 -18.93 4.76
CA ALA A 96 3.27 -17.67 5.39
C ALA A 96 3.95 -17.92 6.75
N LEU A 97 3.42 -18.82 7.56
CA LEU A 97 4.05 -19.21 8.83
C LEU A 97 5.42 -19.86 8.64
N LYS A 98 5.60 -20.70 7.61
CA LYS A 98 6.91 -21.25 7.24
C LYS A 98 7.89 -20.13 6.89
N THR A 99 7.45 -19.12 6.13
CA THR A 99 8.26 -17.92 5.85
C THR A 99 8.64 -17.20 7.15
N ILE A 100 7.72 -16.98 8.09
CA ILE A 100 8.03 -16.34 9.38
C ILE A 100 9.09 -17.11 10.19
N ILE A 101 9.06 -18.43 10.13
CA ILE A 101 9.99 -19.29 10.91
C ILE A 101 11.35 -19.41 10.23
N ASN A 102 11.37 -19.65 8.91
CA ASN A 102 12.55 -20.09 8.15
C ASN A 102 13.05 -19.07 7.12
N GLY A 103 12.29 -17.99 6.90
CA GLY A 103 12.60 -16.98 5.88
C GLY A 103 13.81 -16.12 6.24
N LYS A 104 14.25 -15.34 5.27
CA LYS A 104 15.37 -14.42 5.40
C LYS A 104 14.86 -13.05 5.87
N THR A 105 15.71 -12.32 6.55
CA THR A 105 15.45 -10.91 6.86
C THR A 105 16.08 -10.03 5.78
N ALA A 106 15.28 -9.17 5.17
CA ALA A 106 15.70 -8.20 4.16
C ALA A 106 15.38 -6.77 4.61
N PRO A 107 16.06 -5.75 4.07
CA PRO A 107 15.64 -4.37 4.23
C PRO A 107 14.29 -4.16 3.53
N LEU A 108 13.52 -3.21 4.02
CA LEU A 108 12.29 -2.73 3.40
C LEU A 108 12.26 -1.22 3.55
N ASP A 109 12.16 -0.52 2.46
CA ASP A 109 11.97 0.91 2.46
C ASP A 109 10.55 1.26 2.97
N GLY A 110 10.43 2.43 3.55
CA GLY A 110 9.16 3.07 3.83
C GLY A 110 9.09 4.41 3.12
N ALA A 111 7.94 5.05 3.11
CA ALA A 111 7.84 6.39 2.59
C ALA A 111 6.78 7.20 3.34
N MET A 112 6.89 8.51 3.25
CA MET A 112 5.95 9.46 3.85
C MET A 112 5.23 10.24 2.76
N ILE A 113 3.92 10.47 2.94
CA ILE A 113 3.14 11.44 2.21
C ILE A 113 2.51 12.43 3.19
N ASN A 114 2.92 13.69 3.15
CA ASN A 114 2.50 14.72 4.10
C ASN A 114 2.56 14.24 5.57
N GLY A 115 3.67 13.58 5.94
CA GLY A 115 3.92 13.05 7.28
C GLY A 115 3.16 11.76 7.64
N ARG A 116 2.46 11.12 6.71
CA ARG A 116 1.83 9.81 6.89
C ARG A 116 2.66 8.70 6.24
N LEU A 117 2.97 7.67 7.01
CA LEU A 117 3.70 6.50 6.52
C LEU A 117 2.86 5.70 5.53
N PHE A 118 3.47 5.30 4.42
CA PHE A 118 2.97 4.23 3.57
C PHE A 118 4.09 3.23 3.24
N LEU A 119 3.71 2.00 2.97
CA LEU A 119 4.62 0.89 2.67
C LEU A 119 4.45 0.36 1.24
N SER A 120 3.26 0.55 0.69
CA SER A 120 2.95 0.07 -0.66
C SER A 120 2.86 1.20 -1.65
N VAL A 121 1.79 1.95 -1.64
CA VAL A 121 1.54 3.01 -2.62
C VAL A 121 0.78 4.19 -2.01
N CYS A 122 1.05 5.38 -2.53
CA CYS A 122 0.20 6.55 -2.31
C CYS A 122 -0.17 7.18 -3.64
N GLY A 123 -1.14 8.09 -3.65
CA GLY A 123 -1.52 8.72 -4.90
C GLY A 123 -2.52 9.85 -4.79
N VAL A 124 -2.68 10.55 -5.92
CA VAL A 124 -3.58 11.68 -6.13
C VAL A 124 -4.35 11.52 -7.44
N GLY A 125 -5.48 12.20 -7.56
CA GLY A 125 -6.32 12.15 -8.75
C GLY A 125 -7.39 11.07 -8.64
N PHE A 126 -7.62 10.35 -9.73
CA PHE A 126 -8.74 9.42 -9.82
C PHE A 126 -8.68 8.29 -8.78
N ASP A 127 -7.51 7.72 -8.51
CA ASP A 127 -7.35 6.65 -7.51
C ASP A 127 -7.65 7.12 -6.08
N ALA A 128 -7.26 8.35 -5.73
CA ALA A 128 -7.59 8.94 -4.44
C ALA A 128 -9.10 9.21 -4.29
N LEU A 129 -9.76 9.69 -5.35
CA LEU A 129 -11.21 9.85 -5.37
C LEU A 129 -11.94 8.51 -5.21
N VAL A 130 -11.45 7.45 -5.86
CA VAL A 130 -12.03 6.10 -5.72
C VAL A 130 -11.84 5.59 -4.29
N SER A 131 -10.66 5.80 -3.69
CA SER A 131 -10.37 5.40 -2.31
C SER A 131 -11.29 6.12 -1.31
N GLU A 132 -11.52 7.42 -1.49
CA GLU A 132 -12.45 8.22 -0.70
C GLU A 132 -13.89 7.69 -0.79
N GLN A 133 -14.41 7.49 -2.01
CA GLN A 133 -15.77 7.00 -2.21
C GLN A 133 -15.95 5.55 -1.73
N PHE A 134 -14.94 4.73 -1.91
CA PHE A 134 -14.94 3.37 -1.39
C PHE A 134 -15.04 3.35 0.13
N ALA A 135 -14.25 4.17 0.84
CA ALA A 135 -14.32 4.31 2.29
C ALA A 135 -15.70 4.80 2.76
N LYS A 136 -16.23 5.85 2.11
CA LYS A 136 -17.57 6.40 2.42
C LYS A 136 -18.71 5.40 2.14
N SER A 137 -18.53 4.46 1.22
CA SER A 137 -19.55 3.46 0.90
C SER A 137 -19.81 2.44 2.01
N GLY A 138 -18.90 2.27 2.96
CA GLY A 138 -18.94 1.26 4.02
C GLY A 138 -18.85 -0.18 3.54
N LYS A 139 -18.70 -0.41 2.23
CA LYS A 139 -18.62 -1.73 1.60
C LYS A 139 -17.16 -2.11 1.34
N ARG A 140 -16.83 -3.41 1.47
CA ARG A 140 -15.49 -3.93 1.27
C ARG A 140 -15.38 -4.77 -0.01
N GLY A 141 -14.16 -5.01 -0.45
CA GLY A 141 -13.81 -5.94 -1.53
C GLY A 141 -13.61 -5.28 -2.90
N LEU A 142 -12.80 -5.93 -3.72
CA LEU A 142 -12.35 -5.45 -5.03
C LEU A 142 -13.51 -5.10 -5.97
N PHE A 143 -14.58 -5.91 -5.99
CA PHE A 143 -15.74 -5.65 -6.84
C PHE A 143 -16.41 -4.30 -6.53
N ASN A 144 -16.54 -3.96 -5.24
CA ASN A 144 -17.11 -2.67 -4.84
C ASN A 144 -16.16 -1.52 -5.18
N TYR A 145 -14.84 -1.72 -5.05
CA TYR A 145 -13.84 -0.74 -5.46
C TYR A 145 -13.95 -0.42 -6.96
N ILE A 146 -13.97 -1.44 -7.81
CA ILE A 146 -14.16 -1.30 -9.26
C ILE A 146 -15.50 -0.60 -9.58
N LYS A 147 -16.58 -0.99 -8.91
CA LYS A 147 -17.89 -0.36 -9.11
C LYS A 147 -17.88 1.13 -8.79
N GLN A 148 -17.22 1.56 -7.72
CA GLN A 148 -17.08 2.97 -7.39
C GLN A 148 -16.25 3.70 -8.46
N GLY A 149 -15.14 3.11 -8.91
CA GLY A 149 -14.34 3.66 -10.00
C GLY A 149 -15.15 3.89 -11.28
N LEU A 150 -15.89 2.88 -11.74
CA LEU A 150 -16.73 3.00 -12.93
C LEU A 150 -17.83 4.06 -12.79
N LYS A 151 -18.39 4.23 -11.58
CA LYS A 151 -19.39 5.26 -11.31
C LYS A 151 -18.80 6.67 -11.38
N LEU A 152 -17.61 6.86 -10.78
CA LEU A 152 -16.93 8.15 -10.74
C LEU A 152 -16.37 8.56 -12.11
N TRP A 153 -15.96 7.57 -12.93
CA TRP A 153 -15.34 7.83 -14.22
C TRP A 153 -16.15 8.71 -15.15
N LYS A 154 -17.49 8.61 -15.11
CA LYS A 154 -18.39 9.37 -16.00
C LYS A 154 -18.26 10.89 -15.84
N ASP A 155 -18.03 11.33 -14.60
CA ASP A 155 -18.02 12.76 -14.24
C ASP A 155 -16.61 13.28 -13.95
N PHE A 156 -15.61 12.36 -13.96
CA PHE A 156 -14.23 12.71 -13.66
C PHE A 156 -13.60 13.53 -14.78
N LYS A 157 -12.91 14.59 -14.37
CA LYS A 157 -12.10 15.42 -15.27
C LYS A 157 -10.66 15.43 -14.76
N PRO A 158 -9.69 15.06 -15.61
CA PRO A 158 -8.28 15.15 -15.26
C PRO A 158 -7.88 16.59 -14.88
N GLU A 159 -7.08 16.71 -13.86
CA GLU A 159 -6.53 17.99 -13.39
C GLU A 159 -5.11 18.17 -13.91
N SER A 160 -4.63 19.41 -13.89
CA SER A 160 -3.24 19.73 -14.19
C SER A 160 -2.44 19.74 -12.90
N TYR A 161 -1.35 18.98 -12.87
CA TYR A 161 -0.46 18.88 -11.74
C TYR A 161 0.93 19.41 -12.11
N LYS A 162 1.51 20.21 -11.21
CA LYS A 162 2.92 20.56 -11.25
C LYS A 162 3.66 19.49 -10.45
N ILE A 163 4.55 18.76 -11.11
CA ILE A 163 5.27 17.63 -10.58
C ILE A 163 6.74 18.00 -10.48
N ASN A 164 7.34 17.78 -9.33
CA ASN A 164 8.78 17.91 -9.12
C ASN A 164 9.30 16.57 -8.60
N ILE A 165 10.31 16.01 -9.26
CA ILE A 165 11.00 14.80 -8.83
C ILE A 165 12.49 15.14 -8.73
N ASP A 166 13.03 15.15 -7.52
CA ASP A 166 14.44 15.39 -7.22
C ASP A 166 14.98 16.68 -7.91
N GLY A 167 14.17 17.75 -7.96
CA GLY A 167 14.50 19.03 -8.58
C GLY A 167 14.13 19.16 -10.05
N ASN A 168 13.74 18.08 -10.74
CA ASN A 168 13.21 18.15 -12.10
C ASN A 168 11.71 18.45 -12.05
N GLU A 169 11.32 19.57 -12.67
CA GLU A 169 9.95 20.09 -12.55
C GLU A 169 9.29 20.26 -13.91
N TRP A 170 8.01 19.88 -14.00
CA TRP A 170 7.14 20.11 -15.15
C TRP A 170 5.68 20.16 -14.75
N THR A 171 4.82 20.56 -15.69
CA THR A 171 3.37 20.61 -15.48
C THR A 171 2.67 19.84 -16.59
N GLN A 172 1.75 18.95 -16.23
CA GLN A 172 0.91 18.22 -17.19
C GLN A 172 -0.45 17.86 -16.61
N PRO A 173 -1.48 17.70 -17.46
CA PRO A 173 -2.72 17.07 -17.03
C PRO A 173 -2.52 15.58 -16.78
N ALA A 174 -3.11 15.06 -15.69
CA ALA A 174 -3.06 13.65 -15.41
C ALA A 174 -4.41 13.13 -14.88
N THR A 175 -4.73 11.89 -15.21
CA THR A 175 -5.86 11.16 -14.65
C THR A 175 -5.56 10.74 -13.21
N LEU A 176 -4.35 10.22 -12.99
CA LEU A 176 -3.84 9.88 -11.67
C LEU A 176 -2.30 9.99 -11.65
N ILE A 177 -1.77 10.19 -10.46
CA ILE A 177 -0.35 10.07 -10.18
C ILE A 177 -0.24 9.15 -8.97
N THR A 178 0.32 7.95 -9.18
CA THR A 178 0.55 6.98 -8.11
C THR A 178 2.04 6.84 -7.87
N ILE A 179 2.43 6.87 -6.62
CA ILE A 179 3.81 6.73 -6.18
C ILE A 179 3.90 5.42 -5.38
N GLY A 180 4.74 4.51 -5.84
CA GLY A 180 4.90 3.18 -5.27
C GLY A 180 6.28 2.96 -4.66
N ASN A 181 6.26 2.43 -3.45
CA ASN A 181 7.37 1.71 -2.82
C ASN A 181 7.25 0.19 -3.14
N SER A 182 6.05 -0.27 -3.47
CA SER A 182 5.78 -1.61 -3.99
C SER A 182 5.06 -1.55 -5.34
N ASP A 183 4.98 -2.68 -6.04
CA ASP A 183 4.53 -2.74 -7.43
C ASP A 183 3.01 -2.66 -7.62
N GLN A 184 2.19 -2.74 -6.55
CA GLN A 184 0.76 -2.97 -6.73
C GLN A 184 -0.15 -2.33 -5.67
N TRP A 185 -1.38 -2.05 -6.08
CA TRP A 185 -2.50 -1.73 -5.18
C TRP A 185 -2.99 -2.94 -4.36
N GLY A 186 -2.58 -4.16 -4.75
CA GLY A 186 -3.07 -5.43 -4.25
C GLY A 186 -3.78 -6.26 -5.31
N ASN A 187 -4.03 -7.54 -5.02
CA ASN A 187 -4.68 -8.49 -5.93
C ASN A 187 -4.04 -8.56 -7.33
N GLN A 188 -2.73 -8.40 -7.42
CA GLN A 188 -1.95 -8.38 -8.67
C GLN A 188 -2.23 -7.16 -9.59
N ALA A 189 -2.93 -6.13 -9.11
CA ALA A 189 -3.12 -4.88 -9.85
C ALA A 189 -1.85 -4.04 -9.77
N LYS A 190 -0.90 -4.27 -10.68
CA LYS A 190 0.45 -3.70 -10.68
C LYS A 190 0.47 -2.31 -11.29
N ILE A 191 0.28 -1.30 -10.46
CA ILE A 191 0.23 0.12 -10.86
C ILE A 191 1.61 0.74 -11.05
N THR A 192 2.60 0.30 -10.29
CA THR A 192 4.00 0.69 -10.36
C THR A 192 4.85 -0.55 -10.63
N PRO A 193 4.73 -1.16 -11.84
CA PRO A 193 5.22 -2.52 -12.11
C PRO A 193 6.74 -2.68 -12.00
N LEU A 194 7.49 -1.58 -11.97
CA LEU A 194 8.97 -1.55 -11.89
C LEU A 194 9.47 -1.28 -10.47
N ALA A 195 8.56 -1.13 -9.49
CA ALA A 195 8.95 -0.78 -8.12
C ALA A 195 9.69 -1.92 -7.42
N ASP A 196 10.74 -1.54 -6.71
CA ASP A 196 11.53 -2.39 -5.83
C ASP A 196 11.62 -1.73 -4.46
N SER A 197 11.00 -2.34 -3.46
CA SER A 197 10.92 -1.81 -2.09
C SER A 197 12.25 -1.85 -1.31
N GLN A 198 13.38 -2.06 -1.99
CA GLN A 198 14.71 -2.20 -1.38
C GLN A 198 15.79 -1.36 -2.11
N ASP A 199 15.44 -0.63 -3.16
CA ASP A 199 16.41 0.12 -3.99
C ASP A 199 16.62 1.58 -3.53
N GLY A 200 15.90 2.02 -2.50
CA GLY A 200 15.97 3.37 -1.96
C GLY A 200 15.36 4.42 -2.89
N LEU A 201 14.44 4.01 -3.77
CA LEU A 201 13.73 4.89 -4.71
C LEU A 201 12.21 4.65 -4.64
N LEU A 202 11.45 5.65 -5.03
CA LEU A 202 10.02 5.54 -5.29
C LEU A 202 9.78 5.48 -6.79
N ASP A 203 8.88 4.62 -7.22
CA ASP A 203 8.42 4.53 -8.60
C ASP A 203 7.17 5.38 -8.79
N ILE A 204 7.18 6.28 -9.77
CA ILE A 204 6.09 7.21 -10.03
C ILE A 204 5.43 6.83 -11.34
N THR A 205 4.14 6.52 -11.29
CA THR A 205 3.28 6.28 -12.45
C THR A 205 2.36 7.47 -12.67
N VAL A 206 2.53 8.17 -13.78
CA VAL A 206 1.66 9.25 -14.22
C VAL A 206 0.82 8.76 -15.38
N ALA A 207 -0.51 8.74 -15.21
CA ALA A 207 -1.43 8.40 -16.28
C ALA A 207 -1.96 9.68 -16.94
N ASP A 208 -1.71 9.82 -18.25
CA ASP A 208 -2.27 10.89 -19.07
C ASP A 208 -3.79 10.93 -19.00
N SER A 209 -4.37 11.97 -19.54
CA SER A 209 -5.79 12.00 -19.86
C SER A 209 -6.08 11.00 -20.99
N PHE A 210 -7.09 10.15 -20.78
CA PHE A 210 -7.53 9.17 -21.78
C PHE A 210 -9.05 9.01 -21.74
N ASN A 211 -9.61 8.53 -22.84
CA ASN A 211 -11.04 8.26 -22.94
C ASN A 211 -11.37 6.82 -22.49
N THR A 212 -12.65 6.55 -22.30
CA THR A 212 -13.18 5.27 -21.78
C THR A 212 -12.73 4.04 -22.59
N PHE A 213 -12.44 4.19 -23.90
CA PHE A 213 -11.99 3.07 -24.75
C PHE A 213 -10.62 2.51 -24.36
N TYR A 214 -9.79 3.28 -23.66
CA TYR A 214 -8.49 2.80 -23.16
C TYR A 214 -8.62 1.94 -21.90
N ILE A 215 -9.72 2.04 -21.13
CA ILE A 215 -9.87 1.36 -19.83
C ILE A 215 -9.64 -0.16 -19.94
N PRO A 216 -10.24 -0.91 -20.88
CA PRO A 216 -10.01 -2.36 -20.96
C PRO A 216 -8.55 -2.73 -21.23
N SER A 217 -7.86 -1.97 -22.10
CA SER A 217 -6.45 -2.19 -22.39
C SER A 217 -5.57 -1.90 -21.18
N LEU A 218 -5.78 -0.76 -20.51
CA LEU A 218 -5.02 -0.40 -19.31
C LEU A 218 -5.29 -1.38 -18.16
N ALA A 219 -6.52 -1.86 -17.99
CA ALA A 219 -6.85 -2.88 -17.01
C ALA A 219 -6.12 -4.21 -17.29
N GLY A 220 -6.04 -4.63 -18.56
CA GLY A 220 -5.27 -5.81 -18.96
C GLY A 220 -3.78 -5.66 -18.65
N LEU A 221 -3.18 -4.52 -19.00
CA LEU A 221 -1.78 -4.22 -18.72
C LEU A 221 -1.50 -4.13 -17.19
N LEU A 222 -2.40 -3.51 -16.43
CA LEU A 222 -2.33 -3.43 -14.97
C LEU A 222 -2.29 -4.84 -14.33
N MET A 223 -3.18 -5.73 -14.75
CA MET A 223 -3.27 -7.08 -14.20
C MET A 223 -2.14 -8.02 -14.64
N THR A 224 -1.49 -7.71 -15.76
CA THR A 224 -0.34 -8.49 -16.27
C THR A 224 1.02 -7.91 -15.87
N GLY A 225 1.04 -6.77 -15.17
CA GLY A 225 2.28 -6.11 -14.74
C GLY A 225 3.06 -5.44 -15.88
N HIS A 226 2.36 -5.03 -16.94
CA HIS A 226 2.97 -4.37 -18.11
C HIS A 226 2.38 -2.97 -18.37
N LEU A 227 1.92 -2.31 -17.31
CA LEU A 227 1.29 -0.99 -17.42
C LEU A 227 2.25 0.06 -18.02
N ASP A 228 3.55 -0.08 -17.74
CA ASP A 228 4.66 0.71 -18.29
C ASP A 228 4.76 0.66 -19.83
N LYS A 229 4.15 -0.32 -20.49
CA LYS A 229 4.14 -0.45 -21.96
C LYS A 229 3.06 0.39 -22.64
N SER A 230 2.16 1.01 -21.90
CA SER A 230 1.13 1.87 -22.46
C SER A 230 1.69 3.25 -22.81
N ASN A 231 1.34 3.78 -23.98
CA ASN A 231 1.67 5.14 -24.38
C ASN A 231 0.88 6.23 -23.62
N LYS A 232 0.00 5.83 -22.70
CA LYS A 232 -0.76 6.70 -21.79
C LYS A 232 -0.15 6.75 -20.39
N ILE A 233 0.93 6.03 -20.17
CA ILE A 233 1.56 5.88 -18.87
C ILE A 233 3.02 6.32 -18.97
N HIS A 234 3.41 7.18 -18.05
CA HIS A 234 4.79 7.62 -17.91
C HIS A 234 5.31 7.17 -16.56
N CYS A 235 6.46 6.50 -16.56
CA CYS A 235 7.10 5.99 -15.35
C CYS A 235 8.38 6.76 -15.06
N TYR A 236 8.54 7.15 -13.81
CA TYR A 236 9.72 7.85 -13.30
C TYR A 236 10.19 7.19 -12.02
N LYS A 237 11.41 7.53 -11.57
CA LYS A 237 11.92 7.17 -10.24
C LYS A 237 12.49 8.40 -9.55
N GLY A 238 12.39 8.45 -8.23
CA GLY A 238 12.96 9.54 -7.44
C GLY A 238 12.88 9.27 -5.93
N LYS A 239 13.52 10.16 -5.16
CA LYS A 239 13.56 10.07 -3.71
C LYS A 239 12.61 11.04 -3.03
N HIS A 240 12.50 12.22 -3.60
CA HIS A 240 11.64 13.29 -3.10
C HIS A 240 10.74 13.80 -4.22
N ILE A 241 9.45 13.72 -4.01
CA ILE A 241 8.43 14.08 -4.99
C ILE A 241 7.53 15.15 -4.38
N THR A 242 7.38 16.27 -5.07
CA THR A 242 6.37 17.27 -4.71
C THR A 242 5.36 17.38 -5.85
N ILE A 243 4.08 17.25 -5.51
CA ILE A 243 2.96 17.42 -6.45
C ILE A 243 2.17 18.62 -5.99
N SER A 244 1.98 19.62 -6.89
CA SER A 244 1.13 20.76 -6.62
C SER A 244 -0.09 20.76 -7.54
N ARG A 245 -1.24 21.12 -7.00
CA ARG A 245 -2.54 21.23 -7.66
C ARG A 245 -3.23 22.53 -7.27
N ASN A 246 -4.28 22.92 -8.00
CA ASN A 246 -4.93 24.23 -7.80
C ASN A 246 -5.98 24.22 -6.69
N ILE A 247 -6.40 23.06 -6.20
CA ILE A 247 -7.47 22.91 -5.19
C ILE A 247 -7.09 21.82 -4.18
N ASN A 248 -7.59 21.97 -2.96
CA ASN A 248 -7.53 20.89 -1.97
C ASN A 248 -8.36 19.69 -2.43
N GLY A 249 -8.02 18.50 -1.96
CA GLY A 249 -8.78 17.31 -2.30
C GLY A 249 -8.16 16.03 -1.72
N PRO A 250 -8.74 14.87 -2.05
CA PRO A 250 -8.28 13.61 -1.51
C PRO A 250 -6.89 13.23 -2.02
N VAL A 251 -6.16 12.55 -1.14
CA VAL A 251 -4.98 11.73 -1.40
C VAL A 251 -5.16 10.40 -0.67
N HIS A 252 -4.37 9.40 -0.98
CA HIS A 252 -4.38 8.17 -0.21
C HIS A 252 -2.96 7.69 0.11
N ALA A 253 -2.84 6.94 1.21
CA ALA A 253 -1.68 6.19 1.62
C ALA A 253 -2.11 4.74 1.92
N ASP A 254 -1.57 3.74 1.22
CA ASP A 254 -1.95 2.32 1.31
C ASP A 254 -3.47 2.06 1.20
N GLY A 255 -4.17 2.89 0.41
CA GLY A 255 -5.61 2.84 0.21
C GLY A 255 -6.45 3.60 1.25
N ASP A 256 -5.86 4.11 2.31
CA ASP A 256 -6.53 4.95 3.29
C ASP A 256 -6.49 6.42 2.82
N TRP A 257 -7.66 6.96 2.48
CA TRP A 257 -7.78 8.32 2.00
C TRP A 257 -7.72 9.35 3.12
N PHE A 258 -7.28 10.56 2.79
CA PHE A 258 -7.36 11.74 3.65
C PHE A 258 -7.37 13.01 2.80
N GLU A 259 -7.86 14.08 3.38
CA GLU A 259 -7.86 15.39 2.72
C GLU A 259 -6.45 16.00 2.78
N SER A 260 -6.00 16.59 1.68
CA SER A 260 -4.73 17.29 1.60
C SER A 260 -4.88 18.64 0.90
N GLY A 261 -3.97 19.55 1.22
CA GLY A 261 -3.86 20.84 0.59
C GLY A 261 -3.41 20.79 -0.88
N GLU A 262 -3.06 21.95 -1.39
CA GLU A 262 -2.58 22.12 -2.78
C GLU A 262 -1.19 21.49 -3.00
N VAL A 263 -0.37 21.37 -1.96
CA VAL A 263 0.98 20.79 -2.04
C VAL A 263 1.00 19.44 -1.33
N ILE A 264 1.45 18.44 -2.05
CA ILE A 264 1.63 17.07 -1.56
C ILE A 264 3.13 16.77 -1.62
N ASP A 265 3.70 16.49 -0.45
CA ASP A 265 5.12 16.21 -0.27
C ASP A 265 5.32 14.74 0.04
N ILE A 266 6.19 14.06 -0.72
CA ILE A 266 6.41 12.62 -0.62
C ILE A 266 7.92 12.37 -0.60
N GLU A 267 8.39 11.60 0.39
CA GLU A 267 9.78 11.21 0.48
C GLU A 267 9.96 9.76 0.90
N ILE A 268 11.02 9.13 0.40
CA ILE A 268 11.40 7.77 0.78
C ILE A 268 12.21 7.79 2.07
N ILE A 269 12.07 6.71 2.85
CA ILE A 269 12.91 6.39 4.01
C ILE A 269 13.62 5.07 3.70
N PRO A 270 14.82 5.10 3.11
CA PRO A 270 15.54 3.89 2.73
C PRO A 270 15.83 2.99 3.94
N GLY A 271 15.58 1.70 3.80
CA GLY A 271 15.83 0.72 4.85
C GLY A 271 15.08 0.98 6.16
N ALA A 272 13.93 1.65 6.10
CA ALA A 272 13.12 2.02 7.27
C ALA A 272 12.78 0.84 8.16
N PHE A 273 12.73 -0.36 7.59
CA PHE A 273 12.35 -1.59 8.26
C PHE A 273 13.25 -2.76 7.87
N ARG A 274 13.17 -3.80 8.70
CA ARG A 274 13.63 -5.15 8.38
C ARG A 274 12.39 -6.04 8.28
N VAL A 275 12.25 -6.79 7.19
CA VAL A 275 11.07 -7.64 6.95
C VAL A 275 11.49 -9.08 6.69
N ILE A 276 10.66 -10.04 7.12
CA ILE A 276 10.87 -11.47 6.85
C ILE A 276 10.27 -11.81 5.49
N ILE A 277 11.10 -12.34 4.59
CA ILE A 277 10.72 -12.75 3.23
C ILE A 277 11.04 -14.23 3.01
N PRO A 278 10.45 -14.89 1.98
CA PRO A 278 10.72 -16.30 1.64
C PRO A 278 12.17 -16.62 1.38
#